data_2c14804d62476ce9842ed42b06dc1842
#
_entry.id   2c14804d62476ce9842ed42b06dc1842
#
_cell.length_a   1.000
_cell.length_b   1.000
_cell.length_c   1.000
_cell.angle_alpha   90.00
_cell.angle_beta   90.00
_cell.angle_gamma   90.00
#
_symmetry.space_group_name_H-M   'P 1'
#
loop_
_entity.id
_entity.type
_entity.pdbx_description
1 polymer ?
#
loop_
_entity_poly.entity_id
_entity_poly.type
_entity_poly.pdbx_seq_one_letter_code
_entity_poly.pdbx_strand_id
1 'polypeptide(L)'
;KQPQTPSGGLRVDLYEYQARDLFEKYEVPVLAGIIADTPEEAKAAAEKLGGVVVVKAQVKTGGRGKAGGVKVAKTPDEAYEAAKAILGLDIKGHVVKRVMVAAGAQIEKEFYFSVLLDRSNRSYLSLASVEGGMEIEELAVERPDALAKVEVNPLTGIDEAKALEIAKAGGFDDELAPKVADVFVKLYNVYTGEGATLVEVNPLIQDASGAIIALDGKVTLDDNATEVRHPEHEELEDKDAADPLEAKAKASGLNYVKLDGQVGIIGNGAGLVMS
;
A
#
# COMPACT_ATOMS: atom_id res chain seq x y z
N LYS A 1 22.53 1.76 -7.82
CA LYS A 1 22.12 0.46 -7.24
C LYS A 1 22.47 0.53 -5.76
N GLN A 2 21.51 0.84 -4.91
CA GLN A 2 21.67 0.61 -3.47
C GLN A 2 21.71 -0.91 -3.26
N PRO A 3 22.60 -1.43 -2.41
CA PRO A 3 22.55 -2.83 -2.03
C PRO A 3 21.23 -3.07 -1.30
N GLN A 4 20.38 -3.94 -1.85
CA GLN A 4 19.25 -4.50 -1.11
C GLN A 4 19.86 -5.30 0.04
N THR A 5 19.81 -4.75 1.23
CA THR A 5 20.13 -5.48 2.45
C THR A 5 19.11 -6.60 2.58
N PRO A 6 19.50 -7.86 2.74
CA PRO A 6 18.56 -8.92 3.00
C PRO A 6 17.92 -8.64 4.36
N SER A 7 16.71 -8.14 4.35
CA SER A 7 15.91 -8.04 5.56
C SER A 7 15.41 -9.44 5.90
N GLY A 8 16.09 -10.12 6.80
CA GLY A 8 15.68 -11.40 7.36
C GLY A 8 14.47 -11.27 8.28
N GLY A 9 13.36 -10.84 7.77
CA GLY A 9 12.03 -10.87 8.35
C GLY A 9 11.06 -10.98 7.20
N LEU A 10 10.17 -11.94 7.24
CA LEU A 10 9.10 -12.07 6.29
C LEU A 10 8.26 -10.80 6.36
N ARG A 11 8.04 -10.16 5.22
CA ARG A 11 7.18 -8.98 5.08
C ARG A 11 5.91 -9.41 4.37
N VAL A 12 4.77 -9.05 4.92
CA VAL A 12 3.48 -9.29 4.27
C VAL A 12 3.07 -8.03 3.53
N ASP A 13 3.31 -7.99 2.22
CA ASP A 13 2.77 -6.96 1.36
C ASP A 13 1.29 -7.23 1.11
N LEU A 14 0.44 -6.26 1.41
CA LEU A 14 -0.99 -6.35 1.18
C LEU A 14 -1.36 -5.99 -0.26
N TYR A 15 -2.48 -6.56 -0.74
CA TYR A 15 -3.17 -6.04 -1.91
C TYR A 15 -3.79 -4.67 -1.60
N GLU A 16 -4.02 -3.86 -2.62
CA GLU A 16 -4.66 -2.55 -2.47
C GLU A 16 -6.01 -2.63 -1.75
N TYR A 17 -6.86 -3.63 -2.08
CA TYR A 17 -8.15 -3.78 -1.41
C TYR A 17 -8.01 -4.10 0.08
N GLN A 18 -6.99 -4.88 0.47
CA GLN A 18 -6.71 -5.18 1.88
C GLN A 18 -6.20 -3.92 2.61
N ALA A 19 -5.30 -3.17 1.97
CA ALA A 19 -4.84 -1.89 2.52
C ALA A 19 -6.01 -0.89 2.69
N ARG A 20 -6.92 -0.83 1.70
CA ARG A 20 -8.13 -0.02 1.75
C ARG A 20 -9.02 -0.40 2.93
N ASP A 21 -9.22 -1.68 3.17
CA ASP A 21 -10.07 -2.17 4.28
C ASP A 21 -9.46 -1.82 5.65
N LEU A 22 -8.12 -1.89 5.77
CA LEU A 22 -7.42 -1.39 6.97
C LEU A 22 -7.59 0.13 7.11
N PHE A 23 -7.48 0.89 6.03
CA PHE A 23 -7.71 2.34 6.06
C PHE A 23 -9.12 2.68 6.56
N GLU A 24 -10.13 2.00 6.05
CA GLU A 24 -11.52 2.17 6.50
C GLU A 24 -11.70 1.83 7.99
N LYS A 25 -11.05 0.76 8.48
CA LYS A 25 -11.04 0.38 9.91
C LYS A 25 -10.54 1.49 10.82
N TYR A 26 -9.58 2.30 10.34
CA TYR A 26 -8.98 3.42 11.07
C TYR A 26 -9.56 4.79 10.67
N GLU A 27 -10.71 4.80 10.02
CA GLU A 27 -11.43 6.02 9.62
C GLU A 27 -10.65 6.92 8.65
N VAL A 28 -9.66 6.35 7.93
CA VAL A 28 -9.04 7.04 6.79
C VAL A 28 -10.08 7.14 5.69
N PRO A 29 -10.34 8.34 5.14
CA PRO A 29 -11.29 8.49 4.04
C PRO A 29 -10.86 7.69 2.81
N VAL A 30 -11.68 6.75 2.36
CA VAL A 30 -11.47 5.91 1.19
C VAL A 30 -12.74 5.84 0.35
N LEU A 31 -12.59 5.51 -0.93
CA LEU A 31 -13.74 5.24 -1.79
C LEU A 31 -14.27 3.82 -1.55
N ALA A 32 -15.57 3.64 -1.79
CA ALA A 32 -16.17 2.33 -1.80
C ALA A 32 -15.53 1.45 -2.87
N GLY A 33 -15.21 0.20 -2.55
CA GLY A 33 -14.60 -0.76 -3.45
C GLY A 33 -15.16 -2.15 -3.21
N ILE A 34 -15.33 -2.92 -4.30
CA ILE A 34 -15.82 -4.30 -4.28
C ILE A 34 -14.88 -5.15 -5.11
N ILE A 35 -14.40 -6.26 -4.54
CA ILE A 35 -13.55 -7.22 -5.26
C ILE A 35 -14.38 -8.07 -6.22
N ALA A 36 -13.77 -8.47 -7.33
CA ALA A 36 -14.36 -9.35 -8.32
C ALA A 36 -13.28 -10.27 -8.92
N ASP A 37 -13.60 -11.55 -9.04
CA ASP A 37 -12.72 -12.56 -9.62
C ASP A 37 -13.16 -12.94 -11.05
N THR A 38 -14.35 -12.47 -11.45
CA THR A 38 -14.91 -12.66 -12.80
C THR A 38 -15.45 -11.34 -13.37
N PRO A 39 -15.57 -11.24 -14.71
CA PRO A 39 -16.19 -10.06 -15.34
C PRO A 39 -17.65 -9.85 -14.92
N GLU A 40 -18.41 -10.92 -14.68
CA GLU A 40 -19.79 -10.90 -14.21
C GLU A 40 -19.91 -10.28 -12.83
N GLU A 41 -19.01 -10.66 -11.91
CA GLU A 41 -18.92 -10.06 -10.58
C GLU A 41 -18.54 -8.58 -10.64
N ALA A 42 -17.63 -8.19 -11.56
CA ALA A 42 -17.26 -6.79 -11.76
C ALA A 42 -18.43 -5.95 -12.27
N LYS A 43 -19.26 -6.51 -13.17
CA LYS A 43 -20.50 -5.87 -13.62
C LYS A 43 -21.47 -5.67 -12.46
N ALA A 44 -21.71 -6.71 -11.66
CA ALA A 44 -22.59 -6.64 -10.49
C ALA A 44 -22.08 -5.63 -9.45
N ALA A 45 -20.76 -5.57 -9.25
CA ALA A 45 -20.13 -4.59 -8.37
C ALA A 45 -20.37 -3.15 -8.88
N ALA A 46 -20.21 -2.91 -10.17
CA ALA A 46 -20.49 -1.61 -10.79
C ALA A 46 -21.96 -1.20 -10.68
N GLU A 47 -22.90 -2.15 -10.86
CA GLU A 47 -24.34 -1.91 -10.64
C GLU A 47 -24.62 -1.48 -9.20
N LYS A 48 -23.99 -2.14 -8.22
CA LYS A 48 -24.16 -1.85 -6.79
C LYS A 48 -23.58 -0.49 -6.40
N LEU A 49 -22.40 -0.15 -6.92
CA LEU A 49 -21.74 1.14 -6.62
C LEU A 49 -22.45 2.31 -7.30
N GLY A 50 -22.96 2.10 -8.51
CA GLY A 50 -23.58 3.14 -9.33
C GLY A 50 -22.59 4.17 -9.87
N GLY A 51 -23.00 4.91 -10.90
CA GLY A 51 -22.18 5.96 -11.51
C GLY A 51 -20.93 5.45 -12.22
N VAL A 52 -19.92 6.30 -12.27
CA VAL A 52 -18.62 5.97 -12.86
C VAL A 52 -17.81 5.16 -11.85
N VAL A 53 -17.21 4.07 -12.32
CA VAL A 53 -16.32 3.21 -11.52
C VAL A 53 -14.96 3.07 -12.18
N VAL A 54 -13.98 2.65 -11.37
CA VAL A 54 -12.63 2.31 -11.84
C VAL A 54 -12.36 0.85 -11.52
N VAL A 55 -12.02 0.07 -12.54
CA VAL A 55 -11.64 -1.34 -12.40
C VAL A 55 -10.13 -1.43 -12.31
N LYS A 56 -9.62 -1.94 -11.19
CA LYS A 56 -8.19 -1.95 -10.84
C LYS A 56 -7.68 -3.37 -10.63
N ALA A 57 -6.63 -3.75 -11.35
CA ALA A 57 -5.90 -5.00 -11.12
C ALA A 57 -5.41 -5.08 -9.67
N GLN A 58 -5.60 -6.23 -9.03
CA GLN A 58 -5.08 -6.50 -7.70
C GLN A 58 -3.82 -7.36 -7.82
N VAL A 59 -2.65 -6.71 -7.78
CA VAL A 59 -1.31 -7.32 -7.80
C VAL A 59 -0.40 -6.56 -6.83
N LYS A 60 0.59 -7.26 -6.27
CA LYS A 60 1.52 -6.72 -5.27
C LYS A 60 2.70 -5.96 -5.90
N THR A 61 2.46 -5.26 -7.02
CA THR A 61 3.47 -4.45 -7.71
C THR A 61 2.91 -3.12 -8.16
N GLY A 62 3.77 -2.10 -8.22
CA GLY A 62 3.42 -0.79 -8.74
C GLY A 62 3.39 -0.72 -10.27
N GLY A 63 2.91 0.41 -10.80
CA GLY A 63 2.87 0.66 -12.26
C GLY A 63 1.69 -0.01 -12.97
N ARG A 64 0.65 -0.42 -12.25
CA ARG A 64 -0.56 -1.06 -12.78
C ARG A 64 -1.23 -0.24 -13.88
N GLY A 65 -1.31 1.08 -13.70
CA GLY A 65 -1.90 1.98 -14.69
C GLY A 65 -1.16 1.94 -16.03
N LYS A 66 0.18 2.05 -16.00
CA LYS A 66 1.03 1.98 -17.22
C LYS A 66 0.92 0.63 -17.92
N ALA A 67 0.65 -0.44 -17.18
CA ALA A 67 0.47 -1.80 -17.72
C ALA A 67 -0.95 -2.11 -18.20
N GLY A 68 -1.87 -1.15 -18.20
CA GLY A 68 -3.26 -1.35 -18.60
C GLY A 68 -4.14 -2.04 -17.54
N GLY A 69 -3.65 -2.17 -16.32
CA GLY A 69 -4.35 -2.79 -15.19
C GLY A 69 -5.36 -1.86 -14.49
N VAL A 70 -5.58 -0.64 -14.98
CA VAL A 70 -6.56 0.31 -14.44
C VAL A 70 -7.39 0.87 -15.57
N LYS A 71 -8.72 0.74 -15.50
CA LYS A 71 -9.66 1.21 -16.52
C LYS A 71 -10.87 1.86 -15.87
N VAL A 72 -11.26 3.02 -16.42
CA VAL A 72 -12.51 3.71 -16.07
C VAL A 72 -13.66 3.07 -16.82
N ALA A 73 -14.79 2.85 -16.15
CA ALA A 73 -16.02 2.34 -16.71
C ALA A 73 -17.20 3.25 -16.32
N LYS A 74 -17.95 3.70 -17.30
CA LYS A 74 -19.11 4.59 -17.12
C LYS A 74 -20.41 3.81 -16.95
N THR A 75 -20.41 2.56 -17.34
CA THR A 75 -21.56 1.66 -17.27
C THR A 75 -21.14 0.30 -16.70
N PRO A 76 -22.07 -0.50 -16.16
CA PRO A 76 -21.78 -1.86 -15.71
C PRO A 76 -21.25 -2.77 -16.84
N ASP A 77 -21.70 -2.58 -18.08
CA ASP A 77 -21.19 -3.34 -19.23
C ASP A 77 -19.75 -2.97 -19.57
N GLU A 78 -19.39 -1.68 -19.47
CA GLU A 78 -17.98 -1.26 -19.59
C GLU A 78 -17.12 -1.83 -18.47
N ALA A 79 -17.65 -1.96 -17.23
CA ALA A 79 -16.93 -2.59 -16.13
C ALA A 79 -16.69 -4.09 -16.38
N TYR A 80 -17.66 -4.79 -16.98
CA TYR A 80 -17.48 -6.16 -17.45
C TYR A 80 -16.34 -6.28 -18.47
N GLU A 81 -16.35 -5.45 -19.53
CA GLU A 81 -15.31 -5.48 -20.56
C GLU A 81 -13.93 -5.06 -20.00
N ALA A 82 -13.89 -4.09 -19.07
CA ALA A 82 -12.67 -3.70 -18.38
C ALA A 82 -12.08 -4.86 -17.56
N ALA A 83 -12.90 -5.53 -16.77
CA ALA A 83 -12.48 -6.68 -15.97
C ALA A 83 -12.01 -7.84 -16.85
N LYS A 84 -12.72 -8.15 -17.92
CA LYS A 84 -12.33 -9.15 -18.91
C LYS A 84 -10.98 -8.87 -19.57
N ALA A 85 -10.66 -7.60 -19.81
CA ALA A 85 -9.39 -7.18 -20.36
C ALA A 85 -8.24 -7.19 -19.33
N ILE A 86 -8.55 -7.03 -18.04
CA ILE A 86 -7.55 -6.92 -16.96
C ILE A 86 -7.24 -8.29 -16.34
N LEU A 87 -8.25 -9.13 -16.13
CA LEU A 87 -8.07 -10.48 -15.59
C LEU A 87 -7.20 -11.31 -16.54
N GLY A 88 -6.16 -11.91 -16.01
CA GLY A 88 -5.17 -12.68 -16.76
C GLY A 88 -4.01 -11.87 -17.35
N LEU A 89 -3.99 -10.52 -17.24
CA LEU A 89 -2.80 -9.74 -17.58
C LEU A 89 -1.61 -10.15 -16.73
N ASP A 90 -0.44 -10.18 -17.34
CA ASP A 90 0.85 -10.23 -16.62
C ASP A 90 1.35 -8.79 -16.39
N ILE A 91 1.45 -8.40 -15.13
CA ILE A 91 2.00 -7.12 -14.72
C ILE A 91 3.30 -7.36 -13.94
N LYS A 92 4.43 -7.19 -14.61
CA LYS A 92 5.77 -7.40 -14.04
C LYS A 92 5.96 -8.80 -13.41
N GLY A 93 5.46 -9.84 -14.06
CA GLY A 93 5.53 -11.22 -13.59
C GLY A 93 4.41 -11.64 -12.65
N HIS A 94 3.44 -10.76 -12.38
CA HIS A 94 2.26 -11.07 -11.58
C HIS A 94 1.02 -11.18 -12.45
N VAL A 95 0.46 -12.38 -12.56
CA VAL A 95 -0.79 -12.61 -13.27
C VAL A 95 -1.96 -12.10 -12.45
N VAL A 96 -2.77 -11.21 -13.05
CA VAL A 96 -3.95 -10.64 -12.39
C VAL A 96 -5.04 -11.71 -12.25
N LYS A 97 -5.32 -12.12 -11.03
CA LYS A 97 -6.38 -13.10 -10.70
C LYS A 97 -7.65 -12.42 -10.19
N ARG A 98 -7.55 -11.16 -9.76
CA ARG A 98 -8.62 -10.41 -9.10
C ARG A 98 -8.57 -8.94 -9.51
N VAL A 99 -9.73 -8.31 -9.59
CA VAL A 99 -9.86 -6.86 -9.73
C VAL A 99 -10.63 -6.28 -8.54
N MET A 100 -10.41 -5.00 -8.26
CA MET A 100 -11.28 -4.20 -7.41
C MET A 100 -12.03 -3.21 -8.29
N VAL A 101 -13.35 -3.18 -8.16
CA VAL A 101 -14.21 -2.15 -8.75
C VAL A 101 -14.42 -1.09 -7.69
N ALA A 102 -13.88 0.09 -7.91
CA ALA A 102 -13.95 1.21 -6.98
C ALA A 102 -14.85 2.32 -7.53
N ALA A 103 -15.53 3.05 -6.66
CA ALA A 103 -16.26 4.25 -7.05
C ALA A 103 -15.29 5.26 -7.69
N GLY A 104 -15.72 5.96 -8.72
CA GLY A 104 -14.96 7.01 -9.36
C GLY A 104 -14.90 8.28 -8.49
N ALA A 105 -13.81 9.03 -8.60
CA ALA A 105 -13.66 10.35 -7.99
C ALA A 105 -13.34 11.39 -9.06
N GLN A 106 -13.81 12.62 -8.83
CA GLN A 106 -13.35 13.78 -9.59
C GLN A 106 -12.12 14.33 -8.90
N ILE A 107 -10.95 13.97 -9.40
CA ILE A 107 -9.66 14.33 -8.82
C ILE A 107 -9.31 15.76 -9.23
N GLU A 108 -9.08 16.65 -8.26
CA GLU A 108 -8.58 18.00 -8.50
C GLU A 108 -7.09 18.12 -8.25
N LYS A 109 -6.60 17.47 -7.18
CA LYS A 109 -5.18 17.47 -6.83
C LYS A 109 -4.76 16.10 -6.35
N GLU A 110 -3.51 15.74 -6.64
CA GLU A 110 -2.89 14.49 -6.22
C GLU A 110 -1.68 14.79 -5.33
N PHE A 111 -1.59 14.10 -4.20
CA PHE A 111 -0.59 14.26 -3.17
C PHE A 111 0.08 12.93 -2.86
N TYR A 112 1.18 13.01 -2.14
CA TYR A 112 1.89 11.84 -1.64
C TYR A 112 2.04 11.88 -0.12
N PHE A 113 1.87 10.72 0.52
CA PHE A 113 2.20 10.52 1.93
C PHE A 113 2.68 9.09 2.16
N SER A 114 3.71 8.93 3.00
CA SER A 114 4.08 7.64 3.56
C SER A 114 4.68 7.78 4.95
N VAL A 115 4.62 6.68 5.69
CA VAL A 115 5.38 6.47 6.92
C VAL A 115 6.03 5.09 6.86
N LEU A 116 7.31 5.03 7.21
CA LEU A 116 8.10 3.81 7.11
C LEU A 116 9.10 3.67 8.27
N LEU A 117 9.55 2.44 8.48
CA LEU A 117 10.57 2.12 9.45
C LEU A 117 11.96 2.47 8.89
N ASP A 118 12.63 3.46 9.51
CA ASP A 118 14.03 3.78 9.24
C ASP A 118 14.96 3.05 10.21
N ARG A 119 15.41 1.88 9.79
CA ARG A 119 16.30 1.04 10.60
C ARG A 119 17.66 1.67 10.84
N SER A 120 18.15 2.47 9.89
CA SER A 120 19.48 3.09 9.97
C SER A 120 19.52 4.13 11.06
N ASN A 121 18.46 4.91 11.21
CA ASN A 121 18.35 5.95 12.25
C ASN A 121 17.58 5.49 13.49
N ARG A 122 17.09 4.24 13.51
CA ARG A 122 16.29 3.67 14.62
C ARG A 122 15.08 4.53 14.96
N SER A 123 14.43 5.05 13.92
CA SER A 123 13.27 5.94 13.99
C SER A 123 12.23 5.57 12.94
N TYR A 124 11.14 6.30 12.88
CA TYR A 124 10.27 6.28 11.72
C TYR A 124 10.58 7.48 10.83
N LEU A 125 10.31 7.32 9.55
CA LEU A 125 10.46 8.38 8.56
C LEU A 125 9.11 8.62 7.88
N SER A 126 8.64 9.87 7.89
CA SER A 126 7.50 10.28 7.09
C SER A 126 7.96 11.03 5.86
N LEU A 127 7.38 10.70 4.72
CA LEU A 127 7.56 11.41 3.47
C LEU A 127 6.23 12.05 3.07
N ALA A 128 6.25 13.29 2.62
CA ALA A 128 5.08 14.01 2.17
C ALA A 128 5.39 14.95 1.01
N SER A 129 4.46 15.10 0.08
CA SER A 129 4.56 16.04 -1.03
C SER A 129 3.17 16.45 -1.52
N VAL A 130 3.05 17.73 -1.91
CA VAL A 130 1.89 18.24 -2.67
C VAL A 130 1.85 17.71 -4.09
N GLU A 131 2.85 16.96 -4.50
CA GLU A 131 2.95 16.31 -5.80
C GLU A 131 2.85 14.80 -5.63
N GLY A 132 1.80 14.20 -6.15
CA GLY A 132 1.51 12.78 -6.09
C GLY A 132 1.12 12.20 -7.45
N GLY A 133 0.69 10.93 -7.45
CA GLY A 133 0.28 10.25 -8.68
C GLY A 133 1.42 9.85 -9.61
N MET A 134 2.68 10.09 -9.21
CA MET A 134 3.89 9.72 -9.96
C MET A 134 4.76 8.75 -9.16
N GLU A 135 5.76 8.17 -9.81
CA GLU A 135 6.78 7.36 -9.13
C GLU A 135 7.59 8.24 -8.17
N ILE A 136 7.51 7.96 -6.88
CA ILE A 136 8.13 8.81 -5.85
C ILE A 136 9.66 8.80 -5.94
N GLU A 137 10.24 7.71 -6.44
CA GLU A 137 11.66 7.59 -6.69
C GLU A 137 12.14 8.57 -7.78
N GLU A 138 11.33 8.81 -8.80
CA GLU A 138 11.59 9.81 -9.84
C GLU A 138 11.55 11.21 -9.23
N LEU A 139 10.51 11.52 -8.44
CA LEU A 139 10.40 12.81 -7.74
C LEU A 139 11.60 13.06 -6.81
N ALA A 140 12.03 12.05 -6.06
CA ALA A 140 13.16 12.15 -5.14
C ALA A 140 14.51 12.42 -5.83
N VAL A 141 14.66 12.05 -7.10
CA VAL A 141 15.87 12.29 -7.91
C VAL A 141 15.80 13.61 -8.66
N GLU A 142 14.67 13.87 -9.32
CA GLU A 142 14.52 15.05 -10.19
C GLU A 142 14.28 16.33 -9.39
N ARG A 143 13.50 16.25 -8.32
CA ARG A 143 13.12 17.38 -7.47
C ARG A 143 13.13 17.00 -5.99
N PRO A 144 14.31 16.75 -5.41
CA PRO A 144 14.43 16.30 -4.02
C PRO A 144 13.80 17.27 -3.01
N ASP A 145 13.76 18.56 -3.31
CA ASP A 145 13.16 19.58 -2.47
C ASP A 145 11.62 19.55 -2.46
N ALA A 146 10.99 18.88 -3.44
CA ALA A 146 9.55 18.70 -3.50
C ALA A 146 9.06 17.54 -2.59
N LEU A 147 9.97 16.70 -2.10
CA LEU A 147 9.66 15.58 -1.21
C LEU A 147 10.21 15.85 0.18
N ALA A 148 9.33 16.23 1.11
CA ALA A 148 9.71 16.39 2.51
C ALA A 148 10.05 15.04 3.13
N LYS A 149 11.10 15.01 3.95
CA LYS A 149 11.55 13.87 4.75
C LYS A 149 11.60 14.30 6.20
N VAL A 150 10.66 13.83 7.00
CA VAL A 150 10.52 14.23 8.39
C VAL A 150 10.71 13.01 9.30
N GLU A 151 11.70 13.09 10.17
CA GLU A 151 11.91 12.07 11.19
C GLU A 151 10.77 12.09 12.22
N VAL A 152 10.32 10.90 12.59
CA VAL A 152 9.25 10.70 13.57
C VAL A 152 9.79 9.82 14.70
N ASN A 153 9.85 10.40 15.91
CA ASN A 153 10.25 9.68 17.09
C ASN A 153 9.20 8.59 17.43
N PRO A 154 9.58 7.31 17.51
CA PRO A 154 8.65 6.22 17.81
C PRO A 154 7.91 6.33 19.14
N LEU A 155 8.45 7.07 20.10
CA LEU A 155 7.84 7.24 21.42
C LEU A 155 6.73 8.30 21.43
N THR A 156 6.82 9.33 20.59
CA THR A 156 5.83 10.41 20.50
C THR A 156 4.89 10.25 19.30
N GLY A 157 5.38 9.64 18.24
CA GLY A 157 4.59 9.36 17.03
C GLY A 157 4.23 10.60 16.22
N ILE A 158 3.14 10.48 15.46
CA ILE A 158 2.52 11.57 14.68
C ILE A 158 1.20 11.94 15.36
N ASP A 159 1.23 12.98 16.18
CA ASP A 159 0.06 13.68 16.68
C ASP A 159 -0.36 14.81 15.71
N GLU A 160 -1.40 15.56 16.03
CA GLU A 160 -1.90 16.67 15.20
C GLU A 160 -0.81 17.72 14.90
N ALA A 161 0.03 18.05 15.90
CA ALA A 161 1.08 19.05 15.74
C ALA A 161 2.17 18.55 14.80
N LYS A 162 2.59 17.28 14.95
CA LYS A 162 3.58 16.64 14.08
C LYS A 162 3.04 16.43 12.67
N ALA A 163 1.77 16.03 12.53
CA ALA A 163 1.11 15.91 11.23
C ALA A 163 1.06 17.25 10.49
N LEU A 164 0.77 18.32 11.18
CA LEU A 164 0.76 19.69 10.60
C LEU A 164 2.17 20.13 10.19
N GLU A 165 3.21 19.81 10.99
CA GLU A 165 4.62 20.02 10.63
C GLU A 165 4.97 19.28 9.35
N ILE A 166 4.59 18.00 9.23
CA ILE A 166 4.83 17.18 8.04
C ILE A 166 4.11 17.77 6.83
N ALA A 167 2.85 18.16 6.97
CA ALA A 167 2.07 18.77 5.90
C ALA A 167 2.73 20.07 5.38
N LYS A 168 3.13 20.96 6.28
CA LYS A 168 3.81 22.21 5.90
C LYS A 168 5.15 21.94 5.24
N ALA A 169 5.93 21.00 5.75
CA ALA A 169 7.19 20.59 5.13
C ALA A 169 6.97 20.02 3.72
N GLY A 170 5.88 19.27 3.49
CA GLY A 170 5.47 18.71 2.19
C GLY A 170 4.93 19.75 1.20
N GLY A 171 4.87 21.04 1.58
CA GLY A 171 4.46 22.13 0.72
C GLY A 171 2.95 22.39 0.70
N PHE A 172 2.18 21.80 1.61
CA PHE A 172 0.76 22.08 1.73
C PHE A 172 0.53 23.48 2.29
N ASP A 173 -0.37 24.23 1.66
CA ASP A 173 -0.75 25.58 2.10
C ASP A 173 -1.57 25.56 3.40
N ASP A 174 -1.82 26.74 3.97
CA ASP A 174 -2.52 26.87 5.26
C ASP A 174 -3.98 26.39 5.21
N GLU A 175 -4.59 26.28 4.04
CA GLU A 175 -5.95 25.76 3.87
C GLU A 175 -5.96 24.21 3.82
N LEU A 176 -5.02 23.61 3.10
CA LEU A 176 -4.91 22.17 2.91
C LEU A 176 -4.22 21.47 4.08
N ALA A 177 -3.21 22.09 4.69
CA ALA A 177 -2.38 21.46 5.72
C ALA A 177 -3.19 20.88 6.89
N PRO A 178 -4.21 21.54 7.47
CA PRO A 178 -5.03 20.93 8.51
C PRO A 178 -5.85 19.73 8.04
N LYS A 179 -6.35 19.75 6.79
CA LYS A 179 -7.17 18.69 6.22
C LYS A 179 -6.33 17.43 5.97
N VAL A 180 -5.14 17.57 5.41
CA VAL A 180 -4.25 16.43 5.17
C VAL A 180 -3.63 15.94 6.47
N ALA A 181 -3.37 16.81 7.44
CA ALA A 181 -2.83 16.44 8.75
C ALA A 181 -3.75 15.47 9.50
N ASP A 182 -5.07 15.69 9.49
CA ASP A 182 -6.05 14.74 10.06
C ASP A 182 -5.91 13.33 9.44
N VAL A 183 -5.74 13.27 8.11
CA VAL A 183 -5.55 12.00 7.40
C VAL A 183 -4.19 11.38 7.72
N PHE A 184 -3.13 12.18 7.86
CA PHE A 184 -1.79 11.68 8.24
C PHE A 184 -1.79 11.01 9.62
N VAL A 185 -2.50 11.59 10.59
CA VAL A 185 -2.68 10.96 11.92
C VAL A 185 -3.37 9.61 11.79
N LYS A 186 -4.45 9.51 11.02
CA LYS A 186 -5.18 8.26 10.81
C LYS A 186 -4.32 7.20 10.11
N LEU A 187 -3.55 7.58 9.09
CA LEU A 187 -2.60 6.68 8.40
C LEU A 187 -1.48 6.21 9.34
N TYR A 188 -1.00 7.09 10.22
CA TYR A 188 -0.05 6.70 11.26
C TYR A 188 -0.66 5.72 12.27
N ASN A 189 -1.95 5.88 12.61
CA ASN A 189 -2.66 4.94 13.46
C ASN A 189 -2.79 3.55 12.79
N VAL A 190 -2.97 3.47 11.48
CA VAL A 190 -2.86 2.20 10.72
C VAL A 190 -1.46 1.62 10.90
N TYR A 191 -0.42 2.43 10.69
CA TYR A 191 0.98 2.01 10.76
C TYR A 191 1.32 1.37 12.11
N THR A 192 0.97 2.03 13.20
CA THR A 192 1.28 1.54 14.56
C THR A 192 0.30 0.47 15.03
N GLY A 193 -0.98 0.64 14.73
CA GLY A 193 -2.05 -0.25 15.17
C GLY A 193 -1.98 -1.64 14.53
N GLU A 194 -1.55 -1.71 13.28
CA GLU A 194 -1.40 -2.99 12.56
C GLU A 194 0.04 -3.53 12.55
N GLY A 195 0.98 -2.86 13.21
CA GLY A 195 2.38 -3.29 13.21
C GLY A 195 2.99 -3.26 11.82
N ALA A 196 2.67 -2.26 11.03
CA ALA A 196 3.21 -2.10 9.68
C ALA A 196 4.66 -1.60 9.71
N THR A 197 5.41 -1.91 8.65
CA THR A 197 6.74 -1.34 8.36
C THR A 197 6.69 -0.29 7.26
N LEU A 198 5.59 -0.22 6.53
CA LEU A 198 5.28 0.79 5.54
C LEU A 198 3.77 0.99 5.46
N VAL A 199 3.35 2.25 5.46
CA VAL A 199 2.04 2.71 5.00
C VAL A 199 2.28 3.83 4.01
N GLU A 200 1.79 3.68 2.79
CA GLU A 200 1.97 4.64 1.70
C GLU A 200 0.64 4.89 1.02
N VAL A 201 0.39 6.13 0.65
CA VAL A 201 -0.75 6.54 -0.18
C VAL A 201 -0.23 7.36 -1.35
N ASN A 202 -0.45 6.83 -2.56
CA ASN A 202 -0.02 7.46 -3.80
C ASN A 202 -0.97 7.12 -4.98
N PRO A 203 -1.93 8.02 -5.31
CA PRO A 203 -2.11 9.33 -4.70
C PRO A 203 -3.03 9.35 -3.47
N LEU A 204 -2.75 10.28 -2.57
CA LEU A 204 -3.74 10.90 -1.70
C LEU A 204 -4.35 12.05 -2.51
N ILE A 205 -5.66 12.19 -2.57
CA ILE A 205 -6.30 13.16 -3.45
C ILE A 205 -7.12 14.20 -2.68
N GLN A 206 -7.28 15.37 -3.31
CA GLN A 206 -8.39 16.26 -3.04
C GLN A 206 -9.39 16.11 -4.20
N ASP A 207 -10.63 15.81 -3.86
CA ASP A 207 -11.71 15.75 -4.84
C ASP A 207 -12.40 17.13 -5.04
N ALA A 208 -13.32 17.20 -6.01
CA ALA A 208 -14.07 18.41 -6.34
C ALA A 208 -14.91 18.95 -5.18
N SER A 209 -15.20 18.18 -4.15
CA SER A 209 -15.87 18.63 -2.92
C SER A 209 -14.91 19.23 -1.89
N GLY A 210 -13.61 19.12 -2.13
CA GLY A 210 -12.54 19.49 -1.19
C GLY A 210 -12.22 18.41 -0.16
N ALA A 211 -12.79 17.21 -0.26
CA ALA A 211 -12.51 16.09 0.61
C ALA A 211 -11.13 15.49 0.30
N ILE A 212 -10.41 15.07 1.34
CA ILE A 212 -9.12 14.38 1.22
C ILE A 212 -9.39 12.87 1.31
N ILE A 213 -8.96 12.13 0.30
CA ILE A 213 -9.28 10.70 0.13
C ILE A 213 -8.02 9.92 -0.21
N ALA A 214 -7.78 8.79 0.44
CA ALA A 214 -6.74 7.84 0.09
C ALA A 214 -7.24 6.99 -1.10
N LEU A 215 -6.69 7.25 -2.29
CA LEU A 215 -7.17 6.63 -3.52
C LEU A 215 -6.44 5.32 -3.84
N ASP A 216 -5.14 5.27 -3.61
CA ASP A 216 -4.32 4.06 -3.80
C ASP A 216 -3.35 3.93 -2.62
N GLY A 217 -3.50 2.84 -1.88
CA GLY A 217 -2.75 2.57 -0.67
C GLY A 217 -1.91 1.31 -0.77
N LYS A 218 -0.74 1.38 -0.16
CA LYS A 218 0.16 0.24 0.03
C LYS A 218 0.49 0.10 1.50
N VAL A 219 0.33 -1.11 2.02
CA VAL A 219 0.69 -1.46 3.39
C VAL A 219 1.58 -2.69 3.37
N THR A 220 2.69 -2.63 4.11
CA THR A 220 3.56 -3.76 4.38
C THR A 220 3.54 -4.02 5.88
N LEU A 221 3.10 -5.20 6.28
CA LEU A 221 3.06 -5.63 7.68
C LEU A 221 4.39 -6.27 8.09
N ASP A 222 4.71 -6.18 9.38
CA ASP A 222 5.80 -6.94 9.99
C ASP A 222 5.28 -8.32 10.38
N ASP A 223 5.84 -9.37 9.80
CA ASP A 223 5.46 -10.77 10.07
C ASP A 223 5.63 -11.13 11.56
N ASN A 224 6.64 -10.55 12.23
CA ASN A 224 6.81 -10.76 13.68
C ASN A 224 5.67 -10.13 14.50
N ALA A 225 5.04 -9.06 14.02
CA ALA A 225 3.86 -8.49 14.66
C ALA A 225 2.63 -9.39 14.50
N THR A 226 2.52 -10.08 13.35
CA THR A 226 1.45 -11.04 13.06
C THR A 226 1.44 -12.18 14.09
N GLU A 227 2.58 -12.80 14.37
CA GLU A 227 2.65 -13.92 15.30
C GLU A 227 2.30 -13.55 16.74
N VAL A 228 2.61 -12.32 17.17
CA VAL A 228 2.54 -11.95 18.59
C VAL A 228 1.31 -11.08 18.91
N ARG A 229 0.93 -10.17 18.03
CA ARG A 229 -0.09 -9.15 18.30
C ARG A 229 -1.31 -9.23 17.38
N HIS A 230 -1.14 -9.75 16.18
CA HIS A 230 -2.13 -9.71 15.11
C HIS A 230 -2.29 -11.08 14.41
N PRO A 231 -2.70 -12.15 15.14
CA PRO A 231 -2.87 -13.46 14.51
C PRO A 231 -3.91 -13.44 13.37
N GLU A 232 -4.83 -12.47 13.37
CA GLU A 232 -5.80 -12.25 12.29
C GLU A 232 -5.14 -11.89 10.95
N HIS A 233 -3.93 -11.37 10.92
CA HIS A 233 -3.21 -11.05 9.69
C HIS A 233 -2.79 -12.29 8.89
N GLU A 234 -2.83 -13.49 9.48
CA GLU A 234 -2.60 -14.74 8.75
C GLU A 234 -3.61 -14.91 7.59
N GLU A 235 -4.82 -14.35 7.75
CA GLU A 235 -5.85 -14.36 6.70
C GLU A 235 -5.51 -13.42 5.53
N LEU A 236 -4.64 -12.43 5.76
CA LEU A 236 -4.20 -11.46 4.75
C LEU A 236 -3.03 -11.98 3.90
N GLU A 237 -2.40 -13.07 4.32
CA GLU A 237 -1.29 -13.67 3.59
C GLU A 237 -1.79 -14.30 2.27
N ASP A 238 -1.07 -14.02 1.20
CA ASP A 238 -1.29 -14.70 -0.08
C ASP A 238 -0.53 -16.02 -0.11
N LYS A 239 -1.23 -17.09 0.25
CA LYS A 239 -0.66 -18.45 0.28
C LYS A 239 -0.19 -18.94 -1.10
N ASP A 240 -0.71 -18.36 -2.18
CA ASP A 240 -0.36 -18.72 -3.55
C ASP A 240 0.87 -17.97 -4.08
N ALA A 241 1.26 -16.87 -3.43
CA ALA A 241 2.42 -16.04 -3.82
C ALA A 241 3.72 -16.46 -3.15
N ALA A 242 3.68 -17.31 -2.11
CA ALA A 242 4.86 -17.78 -1.41
C ALA A 242 5.69 -18.72 -2.30
N ASP A 243 7.04 -18.61 -2.22
CA ASP A 243 7.92 -19.62 -2.81
C ASP A 243 7.52 -21.00 -2.26
N PRO A 244 7.36 -22.03 -3.14
CA PRO A 244 6.90 -23.35 -2.70
C PRO A 244 7.77 -23.97 -1.60
N LEU A 245 9.07 -23.63 -1.56
CA LEU A 245 9.98 -24.12 -0.52
C LEU A 245 9.80 -23.36 0.79
N GLU A 246 9.54 -22.03 0.72
CA GLU A 246 9.21 -21.22 1.89
C GLU A 246 7.88 -21.67 2.51
N ALA A 247 6.86 -21.90 1.68
CA ALA A 247 5.57 -22.41 2.13
C ALA A 247 5.71 -23.80 2.79
N LYS A 248 6.50 -24.70 2.20
CA LYS A 248 6.78 -26.03 2.76
C LYS A 248 7.52 -25.94 4.09
N ALA A 249 8.51 -25.07 4.20
CA ALA A 249 9.26 -24.86 5.44
C ALA A 249 8.34 -24.31 6.55
N LYS A 250 7.54 -23.28 6.25
CA LYS A 250 6.57 -22.70 7.18
C LYS A 250 5.56 -23.75 7.70
N ALA A 251 5.04 -24.59 6.80
CA ALA A 251 4.13 -25.70 7.17
C ALA A 251 4.79 -26.75 8.11
N SER A 252 6.14 -26.79 8.13
CA SER A 252 6.92 -27.67 9.00
C SER A 252 7.46 -26.97 10.25
N GLY A 253 7.05 -25.72 10.53
CA GLY A 253 7.54 -24.92 11.64
C GLY A 253 9.00 -24.46 11.47
N LEU A 254 9.47 -24.38 10.23
CA LEU A 254 10.84 -23.96 9.90
C LEU A 254 10.81 -22.61 9.16
N ASN A 255 11.82 -21.80 9.42
CA ASN A 255 12.06 -20.60 8.65
C ASN A 255 13.03 -20.89 7.49
N TYR A 256 12.63 -20.56 6.28
CA TYR A 256 13.44 -20.69 5.07
C TYR A 256 13.36 -19.38 4.29
N VAL A 257 14.51 -18.86 3.91
CA VAL A 257 14.62 -17.67 3.06
C VAL A 257 15.45 -18.04 1.84
N LYS A 258 14.87 -17.93 0.65
CA LYS A 258 15.57 -18.12 -0.60
C LYS A 258 16.29 -16.85 -0.99
N LEU A 259 17.61 -16.91 -1.01
CA LEU A 259 18.48 -15.86 -1.51
C LEU A 259 18.99 -16.23 -2.90
N ASP A 260 19.46 -15.23 -3.64
CA ASP A 260 20.12 -15.44 -4.91
C ASP A 260 21.59 -15.85 -4.65
N GLY A 261 21.85 -17.16 -4.70
CA GLY A 261 23.16 -17.72 -4.40
C GLY A 261 23.24 -19.24 -4.59
N GLN A 262 24.46 -19.79 -4.45
CA GLN A 262 24.76 -21.22 -4.63
C GLN A 262 25.10 -21.94 -3.33
N VAL A 263 25.08 -21.25 -2.20
CA VAL A 263 25.43 -21.80 -0.89
C VAL A 263 24.19 -21.81 0.01
N GLY A 264 23.85 -23.00 0.54
CA GLY A 264 22.82 -23.16 1.54
C GLY A 264 23.41 -23.10 2.95
N ILE A 265 22.75 -22.39 3.86
CA ILE A 265 23.11 -22.30 5.28
C ILE A 265 21.97 -22.89 6.11
N ILE A 266 22.27 -23.82 7.00
CA ILE A 266 21.31 -24.40 7.94
C ILE A 266 21.82 -24.11 9.34
N GLY A 267 20.97 -23.56 10.18
CA GLY A 267 21.29 -23.33 11.59
C GLY A 267 20.13 -23.66 12.51
N ASN A 268 20.43 -23.92 13.77
CA ASN A 268 19.44 -24.15 14.80
C ASN A 268 19.13 -22.82 15.52
N GLY A 269 18.01 -22.19 15.15
CA GLY A 269 17.55 -20.91 15.69
C GLY A 269 17.86 -19.71 14.81
N ALA A 270 16.85 -18.87 14.61
CA ALA A 270 16.90 -17.71 13.72
C ALA A 270 17.99 -16.70 14.11
N GLY A 271 18.23 -16.48 15.40
CA GLY A 271 19.25 -15.56 15.90
C GLY A 271 20.70 -15.94 15.57
N LEU A 272 20.96 -17.21 15.19
CA LEU A 272 22.31 -17.67 14.83
C LEU A 272 22.59 -17.60 13.34
N VAL A 273 21.58 -17.53 12.51
CA VAL A 273 21.67 -17.68 11.06
C VAL A 273 21.22 -16.43 10.32
N MET A 274 20.31 -15.66 10.91
CA MET A 274 19.66 -14.53 10.27
C MET A 274 20.06 -13.16 10.86
N SER A 275 20.91 -13.13 11.88
CA SER A 275 21.42 -11.91 12.50
C SER A 275 22.73 -11.42 11.87
#